data_735074686cff4e7a811d368dfe374420
#
_entry.id   735074686cff4e7a811d368dfe374420
#
_cell.length_a   1.000
_cell.length_b   1.000
_cell.length_c   1.000
_cell.angle_alpha   90.00
_cell.angle_beta   90.00
_cell.angle_gamma   90.00
#
_symmetry.space_group_name_H-M   'P 1'
#
loop_
_entity.id
_entity.type
_entity.pdbx_description
1 polymer ?
#
loop_
_entity_poly.entity_id
_entity_poly.type
_entity_poly.pdbx_seq_one_letter_code
_entity_poly.pdbx_strand_id
1 'polypeptide(L)'
;MSGSGAVEEAWRSHRAYLVNLAYQMLGDVGEAEDIAQEAFLRLSRTDLEDIDDVRGWLTVVAGRLCLDQLRSARARHETGNHAVR
;
A
#
# COMPACT_ATOMS: atom_id res chain seq x y z
N MET A 1 5.78 -13.42 -20.24
CA MET A 1 6.58 -12.23 -20.54
C MET A 1 5.75 -10.97 -20.54
N SER A 2 4.70 -10.96 -21.36
CA SER A 2 3.87 -9.76 -21.46
C SER A 2 3.21 -9.41 -20.16
N GLY A 3 2.82 -10.40 -19.36
CA GLY A 3 2.17 -10.13 -18.07
C GLY A 3 3.08 -9.36 -17.13
N SER A 4 4.36 -9.73 -17.11
CA SER A 4 5.34 -9.08 -16.26
C SER A 4 5.52 -7.62 -16.66
N GLY A 5 5.64 -7.38 -17.98
CA GLY A 5 5.79 -6.02 -18.47
C GLY A 5 4.57 -5.16 -18.19
N ALA A 6 3.38 -5.75 -18.31
CA ALA A 6 2.14 -5.02 -18.05
C ALA A 6 2.04 -4.61 -16.59
N VAL A 7 2.43 -5.52 -15.68
CA VAL A 7 2.39 -5.21 -14.24
C VAL A 7 3.38 -4.11 -13.91
N GLU A 8 4.60 -4.20 -14.44
CA GLU A 8 5.61 -3.18 -14.18
C GLU A 8 5.20 -1.83 -14.73
N GLU A 9 4.58 -1.83 -15.90
CA GLU A 9 4.15 -0.58 -16.51
C GLU A 9 3.02 0.04 -15.69
N ALA A 10 2.07 -0.76 -15.26
CA ALA A 10 0.99 -0.28 -14.40
C ALA A 10 1.56 0.27 -13.10
N TRP A 11 2.53 -0.42 -12.52
CA TRP A 11 3.17 0.03 -11.30
C TRP A 11 3.87 1.37 -11.50
N ARG A 12 4.64 1.47 -12.58
CA ARG A 12 5.38 2.70 -12.87
C ARG A 12 4.43 3.88 -13.03
N SER A 13 3.27 3.64 -13.64
CA SER A 13 2.29 4.69 -13.86
C SER A 13 1.61 5.15 -12.57
N HIS A 14 1.49 4.26 -11.59
CA HIS A 14 0.69 4.57 -10.40
C HIS A 14 1.50 4.71 -9.12
N ARG A 15 2.79 4.40 -9.18
CA ARG A 15 3.61 4.38 -7.97
C ARG A 15 3.60 5.72 -7.23
N ALA A 16 3.83 6.81 -7.96
CA ALA A 16 3.91 8.13 -7.32
C ALA A 16 2.58 8.48 -6.65
N TYR A 17 1.49 8.14 -7.30
CA TYR A 17 0.17 8.39 -6.74
C TYR A 17 -0.02 7.60 -5.42
N LEU A 18 0.39 6.34 -5.41
CA LEU A 18 0.23 5.50 -4.22
C LEU A 18 1.11 5.96 -3.07
N VAL A 19 2.35 6.32 -3.37
CA VAL A 19 3.25 6.83 -2.34
C VAL A 19 2.68 8.10 -1.73
N ASN A 20 2.18 8.99 -2.59
CA ASN A 20 1.60 10.24 -2.10
C ASN A 20 0.37 9.99 -1.23
N LEU A 21 -0.50 9.08 -1.67
CA LEU A 21 -1.68 8.71 -0.90
C LEU A 21 -1.31 8.16 0.46
N ALA A 22 -0.38 7.22 0.49
CA ALA A 22 0.05 6.61 1.74
C ALA A 22 0.76 7.61 2.63
N TYR A 23 1.53 8.51 2.03
CA TYR A 23 2.21 9.54 2.82
C TYR A 23 1.21 10.44 3.51
N GLN A 24 0.13 10.80 2.82
CA GLN A 24 -0.89 11.65 3.44
C GLN A 24 -1.57 10.96 4.61
N MET A 25 -1.68 9.64 4.57
CA MET A 25 -2.30 8.89 5.65
C MET A 25 -1.33 8.60 6.79
N LEU A 26 -0.07 8.33 6.47
CA LEU A 26 0.89 7.85 7.47
C LEU A 26 1.86 8.93 7.94
N GLY A 27 2.10 9.94 7.12
CA GLY A 27 3.00 11.03 7.49
C GLY A 27 4.48 10.67 7.46
N ASP A 28 4.84 9.54 6.85
CA ASP A 28 6.22 9.06 6.81
C ASP A 28 6.49 8.51 5.41
N VAL A 29 7.53 9.04 4.76
CA VAL A 29 7.85 8.66 3.39
C VAL A 29 8.30 7.20 3.32
N GLY A 30 9.12 6.76 4.26
CA GLY A 30 9.58 5.38 4.27
C GLY A 30 8.44 4.40 4.40
N GLU A 31 7.52 4.68 5.31
CA GLU A 31 6.35 3.82 5.47
C GLU A 31 5.45 3.88 4.25
N ALA A 32 5.32 5.06 3.65
CA ALA A 32 4.51 5.20 2.45
C ALA A 32 5.07 4.37 1.30
N GLU A 33 6.38 4.36 1.15
CA GLU A 33 7.02 3.55 0.12
C GLU A 33 6.84 2.07 0.38
N ASP A 34 6.87 1.66 1.64
CA ASP A 34 6.62 0.26 1.99
C ASP A 34 5.20 -0.15 1.63
N ILE A 35 4.23 0.73 1.88
CA ILE A 35 2.85 0.45 1.52
C ILE A 35 2.71 0.30 0.01
N ALA A 36 3.32 1.22 -0.76
CA ALA A 36 3.27 1.17 -2.20
C ALA A 36 3.91 -0.13 -2.71
N GLN A 37 5.03 -0.51 -2.12
CA GLN A 37 5.73 -1.74 -2.49
C GLN A 37 4.85 -2.97 -2.23
N GLU A 38 4.20 -3.00 -1.08
CA GLU A 38 3.32 -4.12 -0.75
C GLU A 38 2.13 -4.18 -1.71
N ALA A 39 1.58 -3.02 -2.07
CA ALA A 39 0.49 -2.98 -3.05
C ALA A 39 0.95 -3.55 -4.39
N PHE A 40 2.18 -3.21 -4.79
CA PHE A 40 2.73 -3.75 -6.02
C PHE A 40 2.86 -5.27 -5.96
N LEU A 41 3.34 -5.79 -4.83
CA LEU A 41 3.49 -7.23 -4.68
C LEU A 41 2.13 -7.93 -4.80
N ARG A 42 1.09 -7.33 -4.25
CA ARG A 42 -0.24 -7.90 -4.38
C ARG A 42 -0.74 -7.84 -5.82
N LEU A 43 -0.43 -6.74 -6.51
CA LEU A 43 -0.80 -6.62 -7.91
C LEU A 43 -0.11 -7.69 -8.75
N SER A 44 1.15 -7.98 -8.45
CA SER A 44 1.90 -8.97 -9.23
C SER A 44 1.37 -10.39 -9.04
N ARG A 45 0.63 -10.61 -7.96
CA ARG A 45 0.02 -11.92 -7.70
C ARG A 45 -1.40 -12.02 -8.21
N THR A 46 -1.91 -10.94 -8.77
CA THR A 46 -3.28 -10.87 -9.26
C THR A 46 -3.25 -10.77 -10.77
N ASP A 47 -4.19 -11.44 -11.44
CA ASP A 47 -4.29 -11.37 -12.88
C ASP A 47 -4.88 -10.00 -13.26
N LEU A 48 -4.12 -9.22 -14.02
CA LEU A 48 -4.57 -7.89 -14.43
C LEU A 48 -5.89 -7.96 -15.19
N GLU A 49 -6.14 -9.07 -15.89
CA GLU A 49 -7.38 -9.21 -16.64
C GLU A 49 -8.61 -9.26 -15.73
N ASP A 50 -8.40 -9.61 -14.47
CA ASP A 50 -9.50 -9.66 -13.50
C ASP A 50 -9.75 -8.31 -12.85
N ILE A 51 -8.94 -7.29 -13.16
CA ILE A 51 -9.06 -5.97 -12.57
C ILE A 51 -9.58 -5.00 -13.62
N ASP A 52 -10.76 -4.47 -13.40
CA ASP A 52 -11.35 -3.50 -14.31
C ASP A 52 -10.67 -2.15 -14.23
N ASP A 53 -10.29 -1.75 -13.03
CA ASP A 53 -9.69 -0.43 -12.78
C ASP A 53 -8.48 -0.62 -11.88
N VAL A 54 -7.30 -0.68 -12.49
CA VAL A 54 -6.06 -0.95 -11.76
C VAL A 54 -5.80 0.15 -10.73
N ARG A 55 -6.00 1.40 -11.11
CA ARG A 55 -5.77 2.51 -10.17
C ARG A 55 -6.69 2.43 -8.97
N GLY A 56 -7.97 2.16 -9.22
CA GLY A 56 -8.93 2.01 -8.13
C GLY A 56 -8.60 0.83 -7.25
N TRP A 57 -8.21 -0.28 -7.86
CA TRP A 57 -7.83 -1.48 -7.13
C TRP A 57 -6.62 -1.19 -6.22
N LEU A 58 -5.60 -0.54 -6.76
CA LEU A 58 -4.41 -0.18 -5.98
C LEU A 58 -4.76 0.79 -4.87
N THR A 59 -5.65 1.73 -5.14
CA THR A 59 -6.08 2.69 -4.13
C THR A 59 -6.73 1.98 -2.95
N VAL A 60 -7.60 1.03 -3.23
CA VAL A 60 -8.27 0.28 -2.16
C VAL A 60 -7.26 -0.55 -1.37
N VAL A 61 -6.35 -1.23 -2.06
CA VAL A 61 -5.36 -2.06 -1.39
C VAL A 61 -4.45 -1.19 -0.52
N ALA A 62 -3.93 -0.10 -1.09
CA ALA A 62 -3.04 0.78 -0.34
C ALA A 62 -3.77 1.41 0.85
N GLY A 63 -5.03 1.80 0.66
CA GLY A 63 -5.81 2.36 1.74
C GLY A 63 -5.99 1.39 2.89
N ARG A 64 -6.28 0.13 2.58
CA ARG A 64 -6.43 -0.88 3.62
C ARG A 64 -5.13 -1.14 4.35
N LEU A 65 -4.02 -1.18 3.60
CA LEU A 65 -2.72 -1.38 4.22
C LEU A 65 -2.37 -0.22 5.14
N CYS A 66 -2.69 1.00 4.74
CA CYS A 66 -2.46 2.16 5.58
C CYS A 66 -3.28 2.10 6.85
N LEU A 67 -4.56 1.74 6.74
CA LEU A 67 -5.42 1.61 7.90
C LEU A 67 -4.93 0.55 8.86
N ASP A 68 -4.48 -0.59 8.33
CA ASP A 68 -3.90 -1.64 9.16
C ASP A 68 -2.64 -1.16 9.86
N GLN A 69 -1.81 -0.41 9.15
CA GLN A 69 -0.58 0.14 9.72
C GLN A 69 -0.91 1.09 10.87
N LEU A 70 -1.87 1.98 10.66
CA LEU A 70 -2.28 2.93 11.68
C LEU A 70 -2.87 2.22 12.89
N ARG A 71 -3.67 1.19 12.64
CA ARG A 71 -4.27 0.42 13.71
C ARG A 71 -3.22 -0.31 14.53
N SER A 72 -2.24 -0.91 13.86
CA SER A 72 -1.14 -1.58 14.53
C SER A 72 -0.30 -0.62 15.35
N ALA A 73 -0.02 0.56 14.80
CA ALA A 73 0.76 1.56 15.52
C ALA A 73 0.04 2.01 16.77
N ARG A 74 -1.28 2.22 16.66
CA ARG A 74 -2.09 2.63 17.81
C ARG A 74 -2.09 1.54 18.89
N ALA A 75 -2.26 0.29 18.47
CA ALA A 75 -2.28 -0.83 19.42
C ALA A 75 -0.94 -0.95 20.12
N ARG A 76 0.16 -0.81 19.39
CA ARG A 76 1.48 -0.88 20.00
C ARG A 76 1.71 0.26 20.97
N HIS A 77 1.23 1.45 20.62
CA HIS A 77 1.38 2.61 21.49
C HIS A 77 0.59 2.43 22.78
N GLU A 78 -0.62 1.93 22.68
CA GLU A 78 -1.44 1.69 23.87
C GLU A 78 -0.84 0.62 24.75
N THR A 79 -0.34 -0.44 24.13
CA THR A 79 0.33 -1.51 24.88
C THR A 79 1.57 -0.97 25.58
N GLY A 80 2.32 -0.11 24.91
CA GLY A 80 3.49 0.51 25.52
C GLY A 80 3.13 1.35 26.71
N ASN A 81 2.05 2.11 26.62
CA ASN A 81 1.58 2.92 27.72
C ASN A 81 1.20 2.06 28.93
N HIS A 82 0.51 0.97 28.67
CA HIS A 82 0.17 0.04 29.74
C HIS A 82 1.39 -0.56 30.38
N ALA A 83 2.36 -0.93 29.56
CA ALA A 83 3.57 -1.55 30.07
C ALA A 83 4.36 -0.61 30.98
N VAL A 84 4.31 0.69 30.66
CA VAL A 84 5.00 1.68 31.47
C VAL A 84 4.40 1.80 32.84
N ARG A 85 3.12 1.59 32.94
CA ARG A 85 2.42 1.71 34.21
C ARG A 85 2.64 0.49 35.09
#